data_b4291ca1f9dd98c5c986be39ec4c63f4
#
_entry.id   b4291ca1f9dd98c5c986be39ec4c63f4
#
_cell.length_a   1.000
_cell.length_b   1.000
_cell.length_c   1.000
_cell.angle_alpha   90.00
_cell.angle_beta   90.00
_cell.angle_gamma   90.00
#
_symmetry.space_group_name_H-M   'P 1'
#
loop_
_entity.id
_entity.type
_entity.pdbx_description
1 polymer ?
#
loop_
_entity_poly.entity_id
_entity_poly.type
_entity_poly.pdbx_seq_one_letter_code
_entity_poly.pdbx_strand_id
1 'polypeptide(L)'
;MNILVLHGPNMNLIGVRASSIGEHVTLDKINTALRREACQKEVTLKIFQTHDISNAMTFLQRNRNWADGCLISPGAWARSGFDLLDTIQLCQFLTVEVHFSSDYDPSNFGASSIISESCISTEMGPPIKAYAKALNFLTTHLSSN
;
A
#
# COMPACT_ATOMS: atom_id res chain seq x y z
N MET A 1 -8.67 0.53 -15.29
CA MET A 1 -8.24 -0.32 -14.14
C MET A 1 -8.67 0.30 -12.83
N ASN A 2 -9.11 -0.54 -11.93
CA ASN A 2 -9.57 -0.13 -10.60
C ASN A 2 -8.59 -0.65 -9.55
N ILE A 3 -7.95 0.25 -8.81
CA ILE A 3 -6.91 -0.13 -7.86
C ILE A 3 -7.24 0.42 -6.48
N LEU A 4 -7.16 -0.46 -5.48
CA LEU A 4 -7.28 -0.09 -4.08
C LEU A 4 -5.91 0.35 -3.55
N VAL A 5 -5.91 1.33 -2.66
CA VAL A 5 -4.72 1.71 -1.90
C VAL A 5 -5.08 1.64 -0.42
N LEU A 6 -4.45 0.73 0.30
CA LEU A 6 -4.68 0.53 1.73
C LEU A 6 -3.44 0.96 2.50
N HIS A 7 -3.59 2.05 3.24
CA HIS A 7 -2.57 2.54 4.15
C HIS A 7 -2.82 1.98 5.55
N GLY A 8 -1.83 1.30 6.09
CA GLY A 8 -1.89 0.67 7.40
C GLY A 8 -1.73 1.61 8.58
N PRO A 9 -1.49 1.04 9.79
CA PRO A 9 -1.45 1.82 11.01
C PRO A 9 -0.37 2.90 10.95
N ASN A 10 -0.69 4.05 11.51
CA ASN A 10 0.20 5.21 11.64
C ASN A 10 0.62 5.90 10.35
N MET A 11 0.10 5.48 9.21
CA MET A 11 0.38 6.18 7.94
C MET A 11 -0.09 7.63 7.95
N ASN A 12 -1.13 7.96 8.71
CA ASN A 12 -1.56 9.33 8.90
C ASN A 12 -0.51 10.19 9.61
N LEU A 13 0.45 9.56 10.30
CA LEU A 13 1.54 10.25 11.01
C LEU A 13 2.88 10.14 10.28
N ILE A 14 2.89 9.76 9.02
CA ILE A 14 4.13 9.67 8.24
C ILE A 14 4.88 11.01 8.21
N GLY A 15 4.14 12.13 8.29
CA GLY A 15 4.72 13.47 8.37
C GLY A 15 5.57 13.68 9.61
N VAL A 16 5.25 13.02 10.71
CA VAL A 16 6.04 13.09 11.95
C VAL A 16 7.41 12.44 11.73
N ARG A 17 7.44 11.26 11.11
CA ARG A 17 8.69 10.57 10.76
C ARG A 17 9.52 11.38 9.77
N ALA A 18 8.88 11.90 8.72
CA ALA A 18 9.54 12.75 7.74
C ALA A 18 10.19 13.98 8.39
N SER A 19 9.47 14.65 9.27
CA SER A 19 9.95 15.83 9.98
C SER A 19 11.19 15.51 10.82
N SER A 20 11.23 14.34 11.47
CA SER A 20 12.36 13.93 12.31
C SER A 20 13.66 13.70 11.52
N ILE A 21 13.57 13.50 10.21
CA ILE A 21 14.73 13.32 9.31
C ILE A 21 14.91 14.50 8.34
N GLY A 22 14.25 15.63 8.62
CA GLY A 22 14.38 16.86 7.81
C GLY A 22 13.61 16.83 6.49
N GLU A 23 12.63 15.93 6.36
CA GLU A 23 11.81 15.79 5.15
C GLU A 23 10.41 16.33 5.37
N HIS A 24 9.65 16.50 4.28
CA HIS A 24 8.32 17.12 4.31
C HIS A 24 7.24 16.27 3.64
N VAL A 25 7.35 14.95 3.76
CA VAL A 25 6.36 14.02 3.19
C VAL A 25 5.22 13.83 4.19
N THR A 26 3.99 13.97 3.70
CA THR A 26 2.77 13.70 4.47
C THR A 26 1.92 12.68 3.71
N LEU A 27 0.94 12.09 4.39
CA LEU A 27 0.00 11.17 3.73
C LEU A 27 -0.76 11.88 2.59
N ASP A 28 -1.16 13.13 2.78
CA ASP A 28 -1.83 13.91 1.73
C ASP A 28 -0.95 14.09 0.49
N LYS A 29 0.35 14.31 0.68
CA LYS A 29 1.29 14.43 -0.44
C LYS A 29 1.46 13.11 -1.16
N ILE A 30 1.52 12.00 -0.43
CA ILE A 30 1.57 10.65 -1.00
C ILE A 30 0.32 10.40 -1.84
N ASN A 31 -0.85 10.66 -1.29
CA ASN A 31 -2.12 10.44 -1.98
C ASN A 31 -2.27 11.33 -3.22
N THR A 32 -1.83 12.58 -3.12
CA THR A 32 -1.84 13.51 -4.27
C THR A 32 -0.94 13.01 -5.39
N ALA A 33 0.27 12.56 -5.06
CA ALA A 33 1.19 12.00 -6.04
C ALA A 33 0.62 10.73 -6.70
N LEU A 34 0.00 9.85 -5.91
CA LEU A 34 -0.66 8.64 -6.43
C LEU A 34 -1.80 8.98 -7.39
N ARG A 35 -2.65 9.94 -7.03
CA ARG A 35 -3.77 10.36 -7.89
C ARG A 35 -3.28 10.95 -9.19
N ARG A 36 -2.18 11.68 -9.16
CA ARG A 36 -1.57 12.26 -10.37
C ARG A 36 -1.06 11.15 -11.30
N GLU A 37 -0.33 10.19 -10.75
CA GLU A 37 0.16 9.04 -11.52
C GLU A 37 -0.99 8.20 -12.08
N ALA A 38 -2.02 7.96 -11.28
CA ALA A 38 -3.19 7.20 -11.69
C ALA A 38 -3.93 7.89 -12.84
N CYS A 39 -4.07 9.20 -12.77
CA CYS A 39 -4.71 9.99 -13.82
C CYS A 39 -3.98 9.83 -15.17
N GLN A 40 -2.65 9.86 -15.16
CA GLN A 40 -1.84 9.68 -16.36
C GLN A 40 -1.96 8.27 -16.94
N LYS A 41 -2.28 7.28 -16.10
CA LYS A 41 -2.39 5.87 -16.49
C LYS A 41 -3.82 5.40 -16.71
N GLU A 42 -4.79 6.31 -16.62
CA GLU A 42 -6.22 6.00 -16.73
C GLU A 42 -6.67 4.96 -15.68
N VAL A 43 -6.16 5.11 -14.46
CA VAL A 43 -6.47 4.24 -13.32
C VAL A 43 -7.38 4.97 -12.35
N THR A 44 -8.41 4.27 -11.88
CA THR A 44 -9.28 4.77 -10.82
C THR A 44 -8.81 4.21 -9.48
N LEU A 45 -8.56 5.09 -8.51
CA LEU A 45 -8.11 4.71 -7.16
C LEU A 45 -9.24 4.84 -6.14
N LYS A 46 -9.29 3.90 -5.20
CA LYS A 46 -9.96 4.07 -3.91
C LYS A 46 -8.89 3.97 -2.84
N ILE A 47 -8.71 5.01 -2.06
CA ILE A 47 -7.66 5.12 -1.04
C ILE A 47 -8.31 5.10 0.34
N PHE A 48 -7.78 4.26 1.23
CA PHE A 48 -8.25 4.13 2.60
C PHE A 48 -7.07 4.00 3.56
N GLN A 49 -7.14 4.70 4.69
CA GLN A 49 -6.17 4.59 5.77
C GLN A 49 -6.90 4.21 7.04
N THR A 50 -6.37 3.23 7.78
CA THR A 50 -6.94 2.82 9.06
C THR A 50 -5.88 2.20 9.97
N HIS A 51 -6.10 2.28 11.27
CA HIS A 51 -5.33 1.55 12.29
C HIS A 51 -6.01 0.23 12.67
N ASP A 52 -7.28 0.07 12.26
CA ASP A 52 -8.11 -1.06 12.64
C ASP A 52 -8.09 -2.10 11.53
N ILE A 53 -7.54 -3.27 11.83
CA ILE A 53 -7.41 -4.35 10.86
C ILE A 53 -8.79 -4.86 10.39
N SER A 54 -9.81 -4.81 11.25
CA SER A 54 -11.18 -5.18 10.86
C SER A 54 -11.71 -4.25 9.78
N ASN A 55 -11.47 -2.95 9.91
CA ASN A 55 -11.86 -1.98 8.89
C ASN A 55 -11.10 -2.19 7.60
N ALA A 56 -9.82 -2.55 7.66
CA ALA A 56 -9.02 -2.88 6.49
C ALA A 56 -9.59 -4.10 5.76
N MET A 57 -9.91 -5.15 6.49
CA MET A 57 -10.51 -6.37 5.94
C MET A 57 -11.84 -6.05 5.26
N THR A 58 -12.69 -5.26 5.91
CA THR A 58 -13.99 -4.84 5.38
C THR A 58 -13.82 -4.03 4.09
N PHE A 59 -12.86 -3.14 4.05
CA PHE A 59 -12.54 -2.35 2.86
C PHE A 59 -12.18 -3.25 1.67
N LEU A 60 -11.32 -4.24 1.88
CA LEU A 60 -10.94 -5.19 0.85
C LEU A 60 -12.14 -6.03 0.40
N GLN A 61 -12.90 -6.57 1.33
CA GLN A 61 -14.06 -7.42 1.04
C GLN A 61 -15.15 -6.69 0.25
N ARG A 62 -15.44 -5.45 0.62
CA ARG A 62 -16.47 -4.64 -0.06
C ARG A 62 -16.07 -4.29 -1.49
N ASN A 63 -14.80 -4.23 -1.78
CA ASN A 63 -14.29 -3.82 -3.08
C ASN A 63 -13.76 -4.99 -3.92
N ARG A 64 -13.90 -6.23 -3.48
CA ARG A 64 -13.31 -7.39 -4.16
C ARG A 64 -13.80 -7.60 -5.59
N ASN A 65 -15.06 -7.21 -5.87
CA ASN A 65 -15.63 -7.34 -7.22
C ASN A 65 -15.38 -6.10 -8.09
N TRP A 66 -14.93 -5.01 -7.48
CA TRP A 66 -14.63 -3.78 -8.19
C TRP A 66 -13.15 -3.69 -8.55
N ALA A 67 -12.27 -4.16 -7.68
CA ALA A 67 -10.83 -3.96 -7.79
C ALA A 67 -10.18 -4.96 -8.74
N ASP A 68 -9.28 -4.46 -9.57
CA ASP A 68 -8.37 -5.28 -10.36
C ASP A 68 -7.08 -5.57 -9.59
N GLY A 69 -6.70 -4.71 -8.67
CA GLY A 69 -5.49 -4.85 -7.88
C GLY A 69 -5.48 -3.96 -6.64
N CYS A 70 -4.46 -4.14 -5.82
CA CYS A 70 -4.30 -3.42 -4.57
C CYS A 70 -2.84 -3.07 -4.30
N LEU A 71 -2.61 -1.86 -3.82
CA LEU A 71 -1.36 -1.45 -3.20
C LEU A 71 -1.58 -1.41 -1.70
N ILE A 72 -0.71 -2.04 -0.94
CA ILE A 72 -0.81 -2.07 0.52
C ILE A 72 0.50 -1.65 1.18
N SER A 73 0.44 -0.71 2.12
CA SER A 73 1.54 -0.42 3.03
C SER A 73 1.15 -0.90 4.43
N PRO A 74 1.55 -2.14 4.79
CA PRO A 74 1.03 -2.77 6.00
C PRO A 74 1.59 -2.22 7.30
N GLY A 75 2.80 -1.63 7.28
CA GLY A 75 3.44 -1.20 8.52
C GLY A 75 3.55 -2.36 9.51
N ALA A 76 3.09 -2.15 10.74
CA ALA A 76 3.14 -3.16 11.80
C ALA A 76 2.34 -4.42 11.48
N TRP A 77 1.34 -4.35 10.62
CA TRP A 77 0.60 -5.55 10.19
C TRP A 77 1.48 -6.55 9.46
N ALA A 78 2.64 -6.13 8.96
CA ALA A 78 3.61 -7.02 8.34
C ALA A 78 4.05 -8.16 9.27
N ARG A 79 3.93 -7.98 10.60
CA ARG A 79 4.33 -8.99 11.58
C ARG A 79 3.16 -9.57 12.38
N SER A 80 1.95 -9.05 12.21
CA SER A 80 0.81 -9.43 13.03
C SER A 80 -0.48 -9.64 12.24
N GLY A 81 -0.52 -9.25 10.98
CA GLY A 81 -1.74 -9.18 10.20
C GLY A 81 -2.13 -10.48 9.52
N PHE A 82 -2.16 -11.60 10.23
CA PHE A 82 -2.57 -12.90 9.66
C PHE A 82 -4.01 -12.86 9.14
N ASP A 83 -4.90 -12.15 9.81
CA ASP A 83 -6.28 -11.95 9.37
C ASP A 83 -6.34 -11.23 8.03
N LEU A 84 -5.48 -10.21 7.87
CA LEU A 84 -5.39 -9.43 6.65
C LEU A 84 -4.80 -10.28 5.50
N LEU A 85 -3.78 -11.07 5.80
CA LEU A 85 -3.19 -12.02 4.85
C LEU A 85 -4.25 -12.97 4.29
N ASP A 86 -5.05 -13.55 5.17
CA ASP A 86 -6.14 -14.46 4.79
C ASP A 86 -7.15 -13.74 3.90
N THR A 87 -7.51 -12.50 4.26
CA THR A 87 -8.45 -11.69 3.47
C THR A 87 -7.92 -11.41 2.06
N ILE A 88 -6.64 -11.05 1.94
CA ILE A 88 -6.00 -10.80 0.63
C ILE A 88 -6.09 -12.06 -0.23
N GLN A 89 -5.81 -13.22 0.34
CA GLN A 89 -5.90 -14.50 -0.36
C GLN A 89 -7.32 -14.80 -0.84
N LEU A 90 -8.31 -14.55 0.00
CA LEU A 90 -9.71 -14.80 -0.33
C LEU A 90 -10.26 -13.83 -1.39
N CYS A 91 -9.84 -12.58 -1.37
CA CYS A 91 -10.29 -11.58 -2.35
C CYS A 91 -9.72 -11.79 -3.75
N GLN A 92 -8.57 -12.45 -3.86
CA GLN A 92 -7.94 -12.87 -5.12
C GLN A 92 -7.53 -11.76 -6.10
N PHE A 93 -7.57 -10.50 -5.73
CA PHE A 93 -6.98 -9.48 -6.59
C PHE A 93 -5.46 -9.41 -6.39
N LEU A 94 -4.75 -8.97 -7.42
CA LEU A 94 -3.30 -8.86 -7.38
C LEU A 94 -2.89 -7.73 -6.42
N THR A 95 -1.93 -8.02 -5.57
CA THR A 95 -1.49 -7.07 -4.53
C THR A 95 0.02 -6.82 -4.62
N VAL A 96 0.42 -5.56 -4.55
CA VAL A 96 1.80 -5.14 -4.40
C VAL A 96 1.98 -4.52 -3.02
N GLU A 97 2.97 -5.01 -2.30
CA GLU A 97 3.30 -4.53 -0.98
C GLU A 97 4.28 -3.36 -1.07
N VAL A 98 4.06 -2.31 -0.27
CA VAL A 98 4.90 -1.12 -0.23
C VAL A 98 5.48 -0.96 1.17
N HIS A 99 6.80 -0.89 1.25
CA HIS A 99 7.52 -0.57 2.47
C HIS A 99 8.43 0.63 2.24
N PHE A 100 8.77 1.31 3.33
CA PHE A 100 9.60 2.50 3.23
C PHE A 100 11.03 2.20 3.68
N SER A 101 11.98 3.00 3.22
CA SER A 101 13.38 2.91 3.64
C SER A 101 13.50 3.06 5.16
N SER A 102 14.61 2.60 5.73
CA SER A 102 14.84 2.56 7.19
C SER A 102 14.69 3.90 7.89
N ASP A 103 14.90 5.00 7.18
CA ASP A 103 14.69 6.35 7.72
C ASP A 103 13.23 6.59 8.10
N TYR A 104 12.31 6.00 7.35
CA TYR A 104 10.86 6.10 7.58
C TYR A 104 10.30 4.91 8.35
N ASP A 105 11.03 3.79 8.36
CA ASP A 105 10.63 2.56 9.04
C ASP A 105 11.79 2.04 9.91
N PRO A 106 12.01 2.65 11.09
CA PRO A 106 13.09 2.22 11.98
C PRO A 106 12.88 0.80 12.54
N SER A 107 11.63 0.31 12.54
CA SER A 107 11.30 -1.06 12.96
C SER A 107 11.59 -2.11 11.89
N ASN A 108 11.89 -1.67 10.68
CA ASN A 108 12.24 -2.53 9.54
C ASN A 108 11.19 -3.63 9.29
N PHE A 109 9.92 -3.27 9.26
CA PHE A 109 8.82 -4.22 9.07
C PHE A 109 8.91 -4.96 7.72
N GLY A 110 9.47 -4.30 6.70
CA GLY A 110 9.61 -4.88 5.37
C GLY A 110 10.58 -6.05 5.28
N ALA A 111 11.50 -6.20 6.24
CA ALA A 111 12.52 -7.24 6.19
C ALA A 111 11.95 -8.66 6.36
N SER A 112 10.80 -8.79 7.02
CA SER A 112 10.18 -10.10 7.27
C SER A 112 8.66 -9.97 7.35
N SER A 113 8.04 -9.53 6.25
CA SER A 113 6.61 -9.34 6.19
C SER A 113 5.87 -10.64 5.87
N ILE A 114 4.89 -10.99 6.69
CA ILE A 114 4.00 -12.11 6.41
C ILE A 114 3.07 -11.81 5.23
N ILE A 115 2.82 -10.54 4.97
CA ILE A 115 1.93 -10.10 3.87
C ILE A 115 2.53 -10.42 2.51
N SER A 116 3.85 -10.48 2.41
CA SER A 116 4.58 -10.77 1.16
C SER A 116 4.16 -12.08 0.51
N GLU A 117 3.70 -13.06 1.30
CA GLU A 117 3.25 -14.36 0.78
C GLU A 117 2.11 -14.23 -0.24
N SER A 118 1.28 -13.20 -0.10
CA SER A 118 0.11 -12.98 -0.96
C SER A 118 0.30 -11.84 -1.95
N CYS A 119 1.52 -11.32 -2.05
CA CYS A 119 1.83 -10.21 -2.95
C CYS A 119 2.65 -10.67 -4.14
N ILE A 120 2.40 -10.05 -5.30
CA ILE A 120 3.16 -10.36 -6.53
C ILE A 120 4.51 -9.63 -6.56
N SER A 121 4.67 -8.60 -5.74
CA SER A 121 5.91 -7.84 -5.62
C SER A 121 5.93 -7.03 -4.33
N THR A 122 7.13 -6.68 -3.88
CA THR A 122 7.35 -5.75 -2.78
C THR A 122 8.24 -4.62 -3.27
N GLU A 123 7.79 -3.38 -3.10
CA GLU A 123 8.55 -2.20 -3.47
C GLU A 123 9.00 -1.46 -2.21
N MET A 124 10.25 -1.02 -2.20
CA MET A 124 10.85 -0.31 -1.06
C MET A 124 11.49 0.99 -1.51
N GLY A 125 11.55 1.95 -0.62
CA GLY A 125 12.21 3.23 -0.86
C GLY A 125 11.57 4.38 -0.11
N PRO A 126 11.91 5.64 -0.47
CA PRO A 126 11.19 6.80 0.03
C PRO A 126 9.71 6.70 -0.36
N PRO A 127 8.78 7.19 0.49
CA PRO A 127 7.35 6.88 0.33
C PRO A 127 6.76 7.16 -1.06
N ILE A 128 6.96 8.35 -1.59
CA ILE A 128 6.36 8.71 -2.89
C ILE A 128 6.95 7.86 -4.02
N LYS A 129 8.27 7.63 -4.00
CA LYS A 129 8.93 6.79 -5.02
C LYS A 129 8.51 5.33 -4.92
N ALA A 130 8.41 4.81 -3.71
CA ALA A 130 7.99 3.41 -3.49
C ALA A 130 6.59 3.17 -4.03
N TYR A 131 5.66 4.07 -3.75
CA TYR A 131 4.30 3.99 -4.28
C TYR A 131 4.25 4.14 -5.81
N ALA A 132 5.03 5.04 -6.38
CA ALA A 132 5.09 5.21 -7.83
C ALA A 132 5.58 3.94 -8.53
N LYS A 133 6.62 3.31 -7.98
CA LYS A 133 7.12 2.02 -8.48
C LYS A 133 6.07 0.93 -8.37
N ALA A 134 5.38 0.86 -7.22
CA ALA A 134 4.35 -0.14 -6.97
C ALA A 134 3.18 0.01 -7.94
N LEU A 135 2.70 1.22 -8.15
CA LEU A 135 1.62 1.48 -9.09
C LEU A 135 2.03 1.12 -10.51
N ASN A 136 3.24 1.51 -10.92
CA ASN A 136 3.75 1.19 -12.25
C ASN A 136 3.90 -0.32 -12.46
N PHE A 137 4.42 -1.03 -11.47
CA PHE A 137 4.55 -2.49 -11.52
C PHE A 137 3.19 -3.15 -11.68
N LEU A 138 2.22 -2.77 -10.84
CA LEU A 138 0.89 -3.37 -10.83
C LEU A 138 0.15 -3.09 -12.14
N THR A 139 0.17 -1.87 -12.63
CA THR A 139 -0.52 -1.50 -13.87
C THR A 139 0.10 -2.18 -15.08
N THR A 140 1.42 -2.30 -15.12
CA THR A 140 2.12 -3.04 -16.18
C THR A 140 1.76 -4.51 -16.15
N HIS A 141 1.74 -5.12 -14.97
CA HIS A 141 1.39 -6.54 -14.80
C HIS A 141 -0.06 -6.81 -15.23
N LEU A 142 -1.00 -5.95 -14.83
CA LEU A 142 -2.42 -6.09 -15.20
C LEU A 142 -2.63 -5.90 -16.71
N SER A 143 -1.87 -5.04 -17.36
CA SER A 143 -1.98 -4.79 -18.79
C SER A 143 -1.46 -5.93 -19.65
N SER A 144 -0.57 -6.79 -19.11
CA SER A 144 0.02 -7.91 -19.86
C SER A 144 -0.77 -9.20 -19.73
N ASN A 145 -1.90 -9.17 -19.02
CA ASN A 145 -2.76 -10.34 -18.82
C ASN A 145 -4.05 -10.25 -19.65
#